data_9b8c1ff4385bcd0cd96754c25bb6884a
#
_entry.id   9b8c1ff4385bcd0cd96754c25bb6884a
#
_cell.length_a   1.000
_cell.length_b   1.000
_cell.length_c   1.000
_cell.angle_alpha   90.00
_cell.angle_beta   90.00
_cell.angle_gamma   90.00
#
_symmetry.space_group_name_H-M   'P 1'
#
loop_
_entity.id
_entity.type
_entity.pdbx_description
1 polymer ?
#
loop_
_entity_poly.entity_id
_entity_poly.type
_entity_poly.pdbx_seq_one_letter_code
_entity_poly.pdbx_strand_id
1 'polypeptide(L)'
;MLFTIFKRYVSAYPVGLILVLVFTLAQVMGSLLLPALNARVIDDGIAQGNLPLVWQLGGVMLIVAVAQLATAIIEVAAGSYVSMAVARDIRRDFFAKVMTFGHQEAQTFGVSSLITRSTNDVRQVQQFLTMAMTMMVMAPVMAFGGLIMAFAQDLILSWVIVVTVVILAIVMALAVRGMVPSFQVMQQRIDAMGSVLSQQLAGTRVIRAFGKEDVEKKRFAQANRDMTRASLMVGRYFVALYPTVFALINVGTVAVVWFGARGVEAGTSQVGTVVAFIQYLMLIMMGVLMFAFMSMMVPRAEVAAGRLVAVMDTRVHLDRDSGRVDELPQPGTFEFRDVTFTYPGAEEPVVQDVSFSAEVGSTVAVIGATGSGKTTLAKLLVRLLEPTSGTVLLGGVPIQDISRQTLGTQFGYVAQNPYVFGATVAQNLRLGNPGASDEELWEVLRTAQAEDFVRELDGQLDFEINQGGKNLSGGQRQRIAIAMALARRAPVLVFDDSFSALDTATDLRLRQALSNVSATSLIITQRISSARTADIIVVLDHGRVVGQGTHDDLMATSPVYREIAESQATQEAL
;
A
#
# COMPACT_ATOMS: atom_id res chain seq x y z
N MET A 1 -0.70 0.53 -17.69
CA MET A 1 -1.36 0.53 -16.35
C MET A 1 -1.92 1.90 -15.97
N LEU A 2 -1.23 3.00 -16.21
CA LEU A 2 -1.79 4.35 -16.03
C LEU A 2 -3.08 4.56 -16.85
N PHE A 3 -3.10 4.09 -18.09
CA PHE A 3 -4.31 4.17 -18.92
C PHE A 3 -5.49 3.37 -18.33
N THR A 4 -5.22 2.24 -17.71
CA THR A 4 -6.24 1.45 -17.00
C THR A 4 -6.83 2.24 -15.83
N ILE A 5 -5.97 2.89 -15.02
CA ILE A 5 -6.41 3.76 -13.92
C ILE A 5 -7.19 4.95 -14.45
N PHE A 6 -6.70 5.57 -15.52
CA PHE A 6 -7.39 6.70 -16.16
C PHE A 6 -8.81 6.29 -16.59
N LYS A 7 -8.94 5.20 -17.35
CA LYS A 7 -10.23 4.70 -17.84
C LYS A 7 -11.16 4.29 -16.70
N ARG A 8 -10.63 3.75 -15.59
CA ARG A 8 -11.44 3.24 -14.48
C ARG A 8 -11.92 4.34 -13.52
N TYR A 9 -11.07 5.34 -13.26
CA TYR A 9 -11.32 6.34 -12.21
C TYR A 9 -11.49 7.76 -12.74
N VAL A 10 -10.65 8.19 -13.68
CA VAL A 10 -10.70 9.59 -14.15
C VAL A 10 -11.93 9.86 -15.00
N SER A 11 -12.37 8.87 -15.79
CA SER A 11 -13.59 8.96 -16.59
C SER A 11 -14.88 9.14 -15.76
N ALA A 12 -14.84 8.86 -14.46
CA ALA A 12 -15.96 9.09 -13.56
C ALA A 12 -16.20 10.58 -13.25
N TYR A 13 -15.25 11.45 -13.62
CA TYR A 13 -15.31 12.90 -13.36
C TYR A 13 -15.35 13.74 -14.63
N PRO A 14 -16.31 13.54 -15.56
CA PRO A 14 -16.32 14.20 -16.87
C PRO A 14 -16.45 15.72 -16.76
N VAL A 15 -17.25 16.22 -15.83
CA VAL A 15 -17.42 17.67 -15.63
C VAL A 15 -16.10 18.33 -15.22
N GLY A 16 -15.38 17.73 -14.28
CA GLY A 16 -14.08 18.24 -13.86
C GLY A 16 -13.06 18.24 -14.99
N LEU A 17 -13.03 17.19 -15.82
CA LEU A 17 -12.16 17.12 -17.01
C LEU A 17 -12.49 18.19 -18.04
N ILE A 18 -13.78 18.41 -18.33
CA ILE A 18 -14.23 19.44 -19.25
C ILE A 18 -13.84 20.83 -18.72
N LEU A 19 -14.04 21.10 -17.43
CA LEU A 19 -13.63 22.36 -16.81
C LEU A 19 -12.12 22.58 -16.95
N VAL A 20 -11.30 21.58 -16.58
CA VAL A 20 -9.85 21.67 -16.77
C VAL A 20 -9.51 21.99 -18.23
N LEU A 21 -10.05 21.24 -19.18
CA LEU A 21 -9.75 21.43 -20.60
C LEU A 21 -10.13 22.83 -21.09
N VAL A 22 -11.36 23.28 -20.80
CA VAL A 22 -11.88 24.59 -21.24
C VAL A 22 -11.07 25.74 -20.64
N PHE A 23 -10.81 25.68 -19.33
CA PHE A 23 -10.10 26.77 -18.66
C PHE A 23 -8.60 26.78 -18.98
N THR A 24 -7.95 25.59 -19.20
CA THR A 24 -6.58 25.52 -19.74
C THR A 24 -6.51 26.16 -21.14
N LEU A 25 -7.43 25.82 -22.02
CA LEU A 25 -7.47 26.39 -23.36
C LEU A 25 -7.69 27.92 -23.31
N ALA A 26 -8.62 28.39 -22.47
CA ALA A 26 -8.87 29.81 -22.31
C ALA A 26 -7.62 30.56 -21.75
N GLN A 27 -6.94 29.98 -20.77
CA GLN A 27 -5.71 30.54 -20.21
C GLN A 27 -4.60 30.64 -21.25
N VAL A 28 -4.38 29.55 -22.03
CA VAL A 28 -3.32 29.52 -23.06
C VAL A 28 -3.65 30.47 -24.20
N MET A 29 -4.92 30.54 -24.61
CA MET A 29 -5.36 31.52 -25.65
C MET A 29 -5.09 32.96 -25.20
N GLY A 30 -5.38 33.30 -23.93
CA GLY A 30 -5.00 34.58 -23.37
C GLY A 30 -3.48 34.82 -23.42
N SER A 31 -2.65 33.81 -23.04
CA SER A 31 -1.19 33.91 -23.10
C SER A 31 -0.67 34.12 -24.52
N LEU A 32 -1.30 33.52 -25.52
CA LEU A 32 -0.95 33.68 -26.93
C LEU A 32 -1.43 35.01 -27.54
N LEU A 33 -2.51 35.55 -27.01
CA LEU A 33 -3.06 36.84 -27.50
C LEU A 33 -2.25 38.06 -27.02
N LEU A 34 -1.67 37.99 -25.80
CA LEU A 34 -0.92 39.11 -25.22
C LEU A 34 0.26 39.59 -26.08
N PRO A 35 1.13 38.72 -26.64
CA PRO A 35 2.18 39.16 -27.56
C PRO A 35 1.66 39.89 -28.80
N ALA A 36 0.54 39.41 -29.39
CA ALA A 36 -0.06 40.04 -30.56
C ALA A 36 -0.65 41.45 -30.23
N LEU A 37 -1.30 41.56 -29.05
CA LEU A 37 -1.77 42.87 -28.58
C LEU A 37 -0.64 43.85 -28.30
N ASN A 38 0.46 43.32 -27.71
CA ASN A 38 1.66 44.10 -27.42
C ASN A 38 2.29 44.63 -28.72
N ALA A 39 2.35 43.81 -29.78
CA ALA A 39 2.81 44.24 -31.08
C ALA A 39 2.00 45.42 -31.60
N ARG A 40 0.65 45.35 -31.55
CA ARG A 40 -0.24 46.43 -31.95
C ARG A 40 -0.07 47.69 -31.11
N VAL A 41 0.16 47.56 -29.80
CA VAL A 41 0.45 48.71 -28.93
C VAL A 41 1.69 49.45 -29.41
N ILE A 42 2.71 48.72 -29.81
CA ILE A 42 3.97 49.29 -30.28
C ILE A 42 3.80 49.89 -31.68
N ASP A 43 3.26 49.13 -32.62
CA ASP A 43 3.25 49.49 -34.07
C ASP A 43 2.16 50.51 -34.40
N ASP A 44 0.93 50.35 -33.92
CA ASP A 44 -0.22 51.21 -34.23
C ASP A 44 -0.41 52.32 -33.19
N GLY A 45 0.07 52.09 -31.95
CA GLY A 45 -0.06 53.07 -30.85
C GLY A 45 1.16 53.98 -30.72
N ILE A 46 2.28 53.40 -30.25
CA ILE A 46 3.45 54.20 -29.88
C ILE A 46 4.13 54.75 -31.13
N ALA A 47 4.37 53.95 -32.15
CA ALA A 47 5.07 54.39 -33.36
C ALA A 47 4.29 55.44 -34.15
N GLN A 48 2.97 55.45 -34.06
CA GLN A 48 2.11 56.45 -34.72
C GLN A 48 1.67 57.59 -33.80
N GLY A 49 2.12 57.64 -32.54
CA GLY A 49 1.76 58.65 -31.55
C GLY A 49 0.29 58.63 -31.12
N ASN A 50 -0.41 57.50 -31.35
CA ASN A 50 -1.84 57.36 -31.04
C ASN A 50 -2.06 56.91 -29.57
N LEU A 51 -1.90 57.84 -28.64
CA LEU A 51 -2.08 57.59 -27.19
C LEU A 51 -3.47 57.01 -26.82
N PRO A 52 -4.59 57.46 -27.41
CA PRO A 52 -5.90 56.84 -27.13
C PRO A 52 -5.93 55.34 -27.42
N LEU A 53 -5.33 54.88 -28.53
CA LEU A 53 -5.24 53.46 -28.88
C LEU A 53 -4.37 52.67 -27.87
N VAL A 54 -3.25 53.26 -27.40
CA VAL A 54 -2.39 52.68 -26.36
C VAL A 54 -3.21 52.40 -25.08
N TRP A 55 -4.01 53.37 -24.63
CA TRP A 55 -4.85 53.18 -23.45
C TRP A 55 -5.94 52.13 -23.67
N GLN A 56 -6.58 52.08 -24.84
CA GLN A 56 -7.59 51.09 -25.19
C GLN A 56 -7.00 49.66 -25.20
N LEU A 57 -5.90 49.45 -25.93
CA LEU A 57 -5.24 48.14 -26.00
C LEU A 57 -4.66 47.74 -24.66
N GLY A 58 -4.06 48.68 -23.91
CA GLY A 58 -3.59 48.43 -22.55
C GLY A 58 -4.70 47.97 -21.60
N GLY A 59 -5.88 48.60 -21.71
CA GLY A 59 -7.10 48.18 -20.99
C GLY A 59 -7.53 46.75 -21.37
N VAL A 60 -7.53 46.42 -22.67
CA VAL A 60 -7.82 45.05 -23.14
C VAL A 60 -6.81 44.05 -22.61
N MET A 61 -5.50 44.39 -22.66
CA MET A 61 -4.45 43.51 -22.11
C MET A 61 -4.65 43.26 -20.61
N LEU A 62 -5.03 44.27 -19.84
CA LEU A 62 -5.34 44.13 -18.41
C LEU A 62 -6.52 43.18 -18.18
N ILE A 63 -7.60 43.34 -18.97
CA ILE A 63 -8.77 42.44 -18.90
C ILE A 63 -8.37 41.01 -19.21
N VAL A 64 -7.58 40.81 -20.27
CA VAL A 64 -7.06 39.46 -20.63
C VAL A 64 -6.21 38.89 -19.49
N ALA A 65 -5.33 39.67 -18.88
CA ALA A 65 -4.50 39.22 -17.76
C ALA A 65 -5.33 38.83 -16.53
N VAL A 66 -6.35 39.63 -16.18
CA VAL A 66 -7.28 39.31 -15.08
C VAL A 66 -8.11 38.03 -15.41
N ALA A 67 -8.57 37.91 -16.64
CA ALA A 67 -9.27 36.71 -17.10
C ALA A 67 -8.38 35.48 -17.03
N GLN A 68 -7.12 35.58 -17.42
CA GLN A 68 -6.13 34.48 -17.27
C GLN A 68 -5.93 34.07 -15.81
N LEU A 69 -5.83 35.02 -14.89
CA LEU A 69 -5.74 34.73 -13.47
C LEU A 69 -6.96 33.93 -12.97
N ALA A 70 -8.15 34.37 -13.35
CA ALA A 70 -9.40 33.73 -12.98
C ALA A 70 -9.49 32.30 -13.55
N THR A 71 -9.16 32.15 -14.85
CA THR A 71 -9.15 30.82 -15.52
C THR A 71 -8.12 29.87 -14.93
N ALA A 72 -6.93 30.39 -14.58
CA ALA A 72 -5.89 29.57 -13.92
C ALA A 72 -6.32 29.07 -12.54
N ILE A 73 -6.98 29.91 -11.73
CA ILE A 73 -7.49 29.50 -10.41
C ILE A 73 -8.54 28.39 -10.57
N ILE A 74 -9.47 28.53 -11.51
CA ILE A 74 -10.53 27.54 -11.75
C ILE A 74 -9.93 26.24 -12.27
N GLU A 75 -8.99 26.30 -13.21
CA GLU A 75 -8.28 25.14 -13.77
C GLU A 75 -7.58 24.34 -12.68
N VAL A 76 -6.73 25.00 -11.89
CA VAL A 76 -5.95 24.36 -10.81
C VAL A 76 -6.89 23.78 -9.74
N ALA A 77 -7.95 24.50 -9.38
CA ALA A 77 -8.94 24.02 -8.42
C ALA A 77 -9.67 22.77 -8.94
N ALA A 78 -10.14 22.80 -10.20
CA ALA A 78 -10.81 21.67 -10.83
C ALA A 78 -9.88 20.46 -10.98
N GLY A 79 -8.66 20.66 -11.46
CA GLY A 79 -7.65 19.61 -11.63
C GLY A 79 -7.23 18.97 -10.31
N SER A 80 -7.03 19.79 -9.27
CA SER A 80 -6.73 19.32 -7.92
C SER A 80 -7.89 18.53 -7.32
N TYR A 81 -9.11 19.02 -7.47
CA TYR A 81 -10.31 18.31 -7.00
C TYR A 81 -10.43 16.92 -7.65
N VAL A 82 -10.33 16.84 -8.99
CA VAL A 82 -10.43 15.56 -9.72
C VAL A 82 -9.32 14.61 -9.29
N SER A 83 -8.07 15.06 -9.24
CA SER A 83 -6.95 14.19 -8.86
C SER A 83 -7.04 13.67 -7.43
N MET A 84 -7.52 14.50 -6.48
CA MET A 84 -7.73 14.09 -5.09
C MET A 84 -8.93 13.13 -4.96
N ALA A 85 -10.02 13.38 -5.69
CA ALA A 85 -11.18 12.50 -5.72
C ALA A 85 -10.84 11.12 -6.29
N VAL A 86 -10.07 11.07 -7.40
CA VAL A 86 -9.54 9.82 -7.96
C VAL A 86 -8.66 9.08 -6.95
N ALA A 87 -7.77 9.78 -6.27
CA ALA A 87 -6.90 9.15 -5.25
C ALA A 87 -7.71 8.62 -4.04
N ARG A 88 -8.78 9.31 -3.64
CA ARG A 88 -9.71 8.82 -2.62
C ARG A 88 -10.38 7.53 -3.07
N ASP A 89 -10.88 7.49 -4.30
CA ASP A 89 -11.61 6.31 -4.83
C ASP A 89 -10.68 5.12 -5.02
N ILE A 90 -9.44 5.35 -5.50
CA ILE A 90 -8.39 4.31 -5.56
C ILE A 90 -8.13 3.74 -4.18
N ARG A 91 -7.94 4.58 -3.14
CA ARG A 91 -7.70 4.10 -1.77
C ARG A 91 -8.87 3.30 -1.22
N ARG A 92 -10.11 3.77 -1.46
CA ARG A 92 -11.33 3.06 -1.04
C ARG A 92 -11.39 1.66 -1.66
N ASP A 93 -11.23 1.56 -2.98
CA ASP A 93 -11.35 0.30 -3.71
C ASP A 93 -10.17 -0.63 -3.42
N PHE A 94 -8.96 -0.07 -3.26
CA PHE A 94 -7.79 -0.80 -2.82
C PHE A 94 -7.98 -1.43 -1.44
N PHE A 95 -8.45 -0.62 -0.48
CA PHE A 95 -8.72 -1.11 0.88
C PHE A 95 -9.82 -2.18 0.89
N ALA A 96 -10.94 -1.92 0.19
CA ALA A 96 -12.01 -2.90 0.04
C ALA A 96 -11.49 -4.22 -0.54
N LYS A 97 -10.61 -4.16 -1.55
CA LYS A 97 -10.00 -5.34 -2.15
C LYS A 97 -9.08 -6.08 -1.18
N VAL A 98 -8.21 -5.37 -0.47
CA VAL A 98 -7.30 -5.98 0.53
C VAL A 98 -8.08 -6.66 1.65
N MET A 99 -9.24 -6.11 2.06
CA MET A 99 -10.10 -6.74 3.07
C MET A 99 -10.76 -8.04 2.59
N THR A 100 -10.76 -8.32 1.29
CA THR A 100 -11.20 -9.64 0.78
C THR A 100 -10.06 -10.68 0.74
N PHE A 101 -8.81 -10.28 0.93
CA PHE A 101 -7.66 -11.17 0.86
C PHE A 101 -7.71 -12.25 1.95
N GLY A 102 -7.34 -13.45 1.58
CA GLY A 102 -7.03 -14.52 2.50
C GLY A 102 -5.59 -14.41 3.03
N HIS A 103 -5.20 -15.40 3.81
CA HIS A 103 -3.85 -15.50 4.37
C HIS A 103 -2.77 -15.57 3.28
N GLN A 104 -3.05 -16.26 2.20
CA GLN A 104 -2.14 -16.48 1.08
C GLN A 104 -1.82 -15.18 0.33
N GLU A 105 -2.85 -14.41 -0.06
CA GLU A 105 -2.66 -13.15 -0.76
C GLU A 105 -1.95 -12.15 0.13
N ALA A 106 -2.31 -12.09 1.43
CA ALA A 106 -1.65 -11.22 2.39
C ALA A 106 -0.16 -11.56 2.57
N GLN A 107 0.22 -12.84 2.54
CA GLN A 107 1.62 -13.27 2.56
C GLN A 107 2.35 -12.93 1.26
N THR A 108 1.73 -13.17 0.11
CA THR A 108 2.33 -12.92 -1.21
C THR A 108 2.73 -11.46 -1.40
N PHE A 109 1.85 -10.53 -1.01
CA PHE A 109 2.15 -9.09 -1.13
C PHE A 109 2.95 -8.55 0.05
N GLY A 110 2.77 -9.10 1.23
CA GLY A 110 3.32 -8.59 2.49
C GLY A 110 2.62 -7.31 2.99
N VAL A 111 2.33 -7.24 4.28
CA VAL A 111 1.61 -6.12 4.91
C VAL A 111 2.30 -4.77 4.67
N SER A 112 3.62 -4.70 4.84
CA SER A 112 4.41 -3.49 4.62
C SER A 112 4.31 -2.97 3.18
N SER A 113 4.31 -3.88 2.19
CA SER A 113 4.14 -3.55 0.78
C SER A 113 2.72 -3.04 0.49
N LEU A 114 1.68 -3.64 1.05
CA LEU A 114 0.29 -3.19 0.90
C LEU A 114 0.10 -1.79 1.49
N ILE A 115 0.68 -1.49 2.66
CA ILE A 115 0.67 -0.15 3.24
C ILE A 115 1.36 0.85 2.32
N THR A 116 2.55 0.54 1.79
CA THR A 116 3.29 1.41 0.86
C THR A 116 2.49 1.68 -0.40
N ARG A 117 1.81 0.66 -0.96
CA ARG A 117 0.97 0.80 -2.15
C ARG A 117 -0.24 1.68 -1.89
N SER A 118 -0.95 1.49 -0.77
CA SER A 118 -2.14 2.29 -0.43
C SER A 118 -1.82 3.76 -0.13
N THR A 119 -0.61 4.06 0.30
CA THR A 119 -0.18 5.42 0.67
C THR A 119 0.69 6.07 -0.39
N ASN A 120 1.91 5.56 -0.58
CA ASN A 120 2.91 6.20 -1.45
C ASN A 120 2.60 6.02 -2.95
N ASP A 121 2.21 4.81 -3.39
CA ASP A 121 1.94 4.59 -4.82
C ASP A 121 0.68 5.34 -5.26
N VAL A 122 -0.37 5.38 -4.42
CA VAL A 122 -1.55 6.21 -4.69
C VAL A 122 -1.17 7.69 -4.77
N ARG A 123 -0.31 8.19 -3.88
CA ARG A 123 0.18 9.58 -3.92
C ARG A 123 0.98 9.87 -5.19
N GLN A 124 1.81 8.94 -5.66
CA GLN A 124 2.55 9.13 -6.92
C GLN A 124 1.62 9.22 -8.13
N VAL A 125 0.59 8.37 -8.20
CA VAL A 125 -0.44 8.45 -9.25
C VAL A 125 -1.21 9.75 -9.14
N GLN A 126 -1.61 10.18 -7.94
CA GLN A 126 -2.30 11.46 -7.71
C GLN A 126 -1.46 12.66 -8.17
N GLN A 127 -0.18 12.72 -7.80
CA GLN A 127 0.72 13.81 -8.21
C GLN A 127 0.88 13.87 -9.73
N PHE A 128 1.04 12.70 -10.37
CA PHE A 128 1.08 12.62 -11.82
C PHE A 128 -0.23 13.12 -12.45
N LEU A 129 -1.39 12.71 -11.94
CA LEU A 129 -2.69 13.17 -12.44
C LEU A 129 -2.87 14.69 -12.30
N THR A 130 -2.48 15.25 -11.15
CA THR A 130 -2.53 16.72 -10.95
C THR A 130 -1.68 17.44 -12.00
N MET A 131 -0.44 17.00 -12.23
CA MET A 131 0.44 17.59 -13.23
C MET A 131 -0.05 17.34 -14.66
N ALA A 132 -0.57 16.13 -14.94
CA ALA A 132 -1.10 15.83 -16.26
C ALA A 132 -2.30 16.71 -16.61
N MET A 133 -3.18 16.97 -15.67
CA MET A 133 -4.35 17.81 -15.89
C MET A 133 -3.97 19.28 -16.15
N THR A 134 -2.94 19.80 -15.51
CA THR A 134 -2.49 21.18 -15.70
C THR A 134 -1.53 21.33 -16.87
N MET A 135 -0.55 20.43 -17.04
CA MET A 135 0.55 20.60 -17.99
C MET A 135 0.37 19.85 -19.32
N MET A 136 -0.37 18.72 -19.31
CA MET A 136 -0.46 17.84 -20.51
C MET A 136 -1.22 18.50 -21.67
N VAL A 137 -2.20 19.33 -21.35
CA VAL A 137 -2.95 20.10 -22.35
C VAL A 137 -2.24 21.43 -22.63
N MET A 138 -1.79 22.11 -21.57
CA MET A 138 -1.15 23.43 -21.66
C MET A 138 0.12 23.41 -22.53
N ALA A 139 1.02 22.45 -22.33
CA ALA A 139 2.32 22.41 -22.98
C ALA A 139 2.22 22.27 -24.52
N PRO A 140 1.48 21.31 -25.10
CA PRO A 140 1.30 21.23 -26.55
C PRO A 140 0.59 22.45 -27.14
N VAL A 141 -0.47 22.93 -26.46
CA VAL A 141 -1.23 24.10 -26.96
C VAL A 141 -0.37 25.35 -26.96
N MET A 142 0.49 25.57 -25.96
CA MET A 142 1.45 26.69 -25.95
C MET A 142 2.47 26.55 -27.09
N ALA A 143 3.03 25.33 -27.27
CA ALA A 143 4.05 25.11 -28.30
C ALA A 143 3.47 25.28 -29.71
N PHE A 144 2.39 24.56 -30.04
CA PHE A 144 1.78 24.61 -31.37
C PHE A 144 1.02 25.92 -31.60
N GLY A 145 0.28 26.40 -30.57
CA GLY A 145 -0.44 27.67 -30.65
C GLY A 145 0.49 28.86 -30.83
N GLY A 146 1.61 28.89 -30.09
CA GLY A 146 2.64 29.92 -30.27
C GLY A 146 3.25 29.89 -31.66
N LEU A 147 3.48 28.71 -32.22
CA LEU A 147 3.98 28.55 -33.58
C LEU A 147 2.96 29.05 -34.63
N ILE A 148 1.69 28.67 -34.48
CA ILE A 148 0.59 29.14 -35.36
C ILE A 148 0.48 30.66 -35.32
N MET A 149 0.53 31.28 -34.12
CA MET A 149 0.47 32.71 -33.96
C MET A 149 1.70 33.43 -34.58
N ALA A 150 2.88 32.80 -34.48
CA ALA A 150 4.08 33.31 -35.15
C ALA A 150 3.92 33.30 -36.69
N PHE A 151 3.50 32.16 -37.26
CA PHE A 151 3.26 32.06 -38.70
C PHE A 151 2.19 33.04 -39.23
N ALA A 152 1.21 33.38 -38.43
CA ALA A 152 0.19 34.37 -38.80
C ALA A 152 0.71 35.79 -38.85
N GLN A 153 1.86 36.11 -38.24
CA GLN A 153 2.43 37.45 -38.21
C GLN A 153 3.56 37.65 -39.22
N ASP A 154 4.55 36.76 -39.27
CA ASP A 154 5.69 36.87 -40.19
C ASP A 154 6.25 35.48 -40.51
N LEU A 155 6.27 35.13 -41.80
CA LEU A 155 6.70 33.80 -42.27
C LEU A 155 8.22 33.60 -42.11
N ILE A 156 9.01 34.64 -42.35
CA ILE A 156 10.49 34.55 -42.32
C ILE A 156 10.98 34.38 -40.86
N LEU A 157 10.48 35.19 -39.95
CA LEU A 157 10.82 35.11 -38.55
C LEU A 157 10.32 33.80 -37.90
N SER A 158 9.22 33.23 -38.40
CA SER A 158 8.69 31.93 -37.92
C SER A 158 9.67 30.79 -38.15
N TRP A 159 10.41 30.79 -39.25
CA TRP A 159 11.44 29.78 -39.49
C TRP A 159 12.59 29.84 -38.45
N VAL A 160 12.93 31.03 -37.94
CA VAL A 160 13.93 31.16 -36.86
C VAL A 160 13.43 30.45 -35.59
N ILE A 161 12.13 30.62 -35.26
CA ILE A 161 11.50 29.91 -34.13
C ILE A 161 11.53 28.39 -34.37
N VAL A 162 11.10 27.92 -35.56
CA VAL A 162 11.09 26.49 -35.90
C VAL A 162 12.47 25.87 -35.72
N VAL A 163 13.51 26.48 -36.28
CA VAL A 163 14.88 25.99 -36.16
C VAL A 163 15.32 25.94 -34.69
N THR A 164 15.02 27.00 -33.91
CA THR A 164 15.37 27.05 -32.49
C THR A 164 14.65 25.95 -31.69
N VAL A 165 13.36 25.71 -31.94
CA VAL A 165 12.54 24.67 -31.31
C VAL A 165 13.04 23.28 -31.67
N VAL A 166 13.39 23.04 -32.93
CA VAL A 166 13.95 21.74 -33.39
C VAL A 166 15.29 21.47 -32.68
N ILE A 167 16.17 22.46 -32.62
CA ILE A 167 17.44 22.32 -31.90
C ILE A 167 17.18 22.04 -30.42
N LEU A 168 16.23 22.75 -29.77
CA LEU A 168 15.84 22.47 -28.39
C LEU A 168 15.34 21.02 -28.24
N ALA A 169 14.44 20.56 -29.12
CA ALA A 169 13.89 19.21 -29.06
C ALA A 169 15.00 18.16 -29.15
N ILE A 170 16.01 18.38 -30.02
CA ILE A 170 17.18 17.51 -30.15
C ILE A 170 18.01 17.52 -28.85
N VAL A 171 18.32 18.71 -28.30
CA VAL A 171 19.06 18.86 -27.04
C VAL A 171 18.33 18.15 -25.90
N MET A 172 17.02 18.34 -25.80
CA MET A 172 16.19 17.68 -24.78
C MET A 172 16.17 16.16 -24.96
N ALA A 173 16.02 15.65 -26.18
CA ALA A 173 16.03 14.22 -26.46
C ALA A 173 17.38 13.57 -26.08
N LEU A 174 18.50 14.22 -26.41
CA LEU A 174 19.83 13.76 -26.02
C LEU A 174 20.04 13.80 -24.51
N ALA A 175 19.59 14.87 -23.84
CA ALA A 175 19.66 14.99 -22.39
C ALA A 175 18.83 13.88 -21.69
N VAL A 176 17.59 13.67 -22.09
CA VAL A 176 16.70 12.63 -21.53
C VAL A 176 17.31 11.24 -21.73
N ARG A 177 17.85 10.96 -22.94
CA ARG A 177 18.49 9.67 -23.25
C ARG A 177 19.70 9.38 -22.34
N GLY A 178 20.48 10.39 -21.98
CA GLY A 178 21.61 10.25 -21.05
C GLY A 178 21.19 10.23 -19.58
N MET A 179 20.17 10.99 -19.21
CA MET A 179 19.69 11.11 -17.82
C MET A 179 18.98 9.86 -17.34
N VAL A 180 18.12 9.23 -18.15
CA VAL A 180 17.28 8.10 -17.72
C VAL A 180 18.12 6.94 -17.15
N PRO A 181 19.17 6.42 -17.84
CA PRO A 181 19.99 5.35 -17.27
C PRO A 181 20.75 5.81 -16.02
N SER A 182 21.20 7.08 -15.98
CA SER A 182 21.89 7.64 -14.82
C SER A 182 20.98 7.70 -13.59
N PHE A 183 19.70 8.03 -13.76
CA PHE A 183 18.68 7.98 -12.70
C PHE A 183 18.44 6.55 -12.19
N GLN A 184 18.43 5.56 -13.08
CA GLN A 184 18.27 4.15 -12.67
C GLN A 184 19.44 3.70 -11.80
N VAL A 185 20.67 4.03 -12.20
CA VAL A 185 21.87 3.73 -11.39
C VAL A 185 21.82 4.45 -10.05
N MET A 186 21.47 5.73 -10.03
CA MET A 186 21.30 6.51 -8.79
C MET A 186 20.27 5.86 -7.86
N GLN A 187 19.11 5.43 -8.38
CA GLN A 187 18.09 4.76 -7.59
C GLN A 187 18.61 3.46 -6.97
N GLN A 188 19.30 2.62 -7.75
CA GLN A 188 19.91 1.38 -7.24
C GLN A 188 20.90 1.66 -6.09
N ARG A 189 21.67 2.75 -6.17
CA ARG A 189 22.62 3.14 -5.10
C ARG A 189 21.92 3.70 -3.87
N ILE A 190 20.79 4.40 -4.04
CA ILE A 190 19.94 4.85 -2.93
C ILE A 190 19.37 3.63 -2.19
N ASP A 191 18.84 2.66 -2.92
CA ASP A 191 18.25 1.43 -2.35
C ASP A 191 19.32 0.61 -1.61
N ALA A 192 20.52 0.47 -2.20
CA ALA A 192 21.65 -0.22 -1.56
C ALA A 192 22.08 0.48 -0.26
N MET A 193 22.18 1.81 -0.26
CA MET A 193 22.51 2.59 0.95
C MET A 193 21.40 2.43 2.01
N GLY A 194 20.13 2.50 1.61
CA GLY A 194 18.97 2.30 2.49
C GLY A 194 18.99 0.90 3.13
N SER A 195 19.34 -0.14 2.36
CA SER A 195 19.49 -1.51 2.87
C SER A 195 20.61 -1.61 3.92
N VAL A 196 21.78 -1.03 3.66
CA VAL A 196 22.90 -1.00 4.62
C VAL A 196 22.47 -0.30 5.91
N LEU A 197 21.84 0.86 5.80
CA LEU A 197 21.36 1.63 6.96
C LEU A 197 20.30 0.85 7.77
N SER A 198 19.34 0.23 7.08
CA SER A 198 18.30 -0.58 7.73
C SER A 198 18.90 -1.78 8.49
N GLN A 199 19.86 -2.48 7.89
CA GLN A 199 20.57 -3.59 8.55
C GLN A 199 21.33 -3.12 9.79
N GLN A 200 22.03 -1.97 9.71
CA GLN A 200 22.79 -1.40 10.82
C GLN A 200 21.88 -0.96 11.97
N LEU A 201 20.75 -0.31 11.66
CA LEU A 201 19.78 0.11 12.67
C LEU A 201 19.12 -1.09 13.36
N ALA A 202 18.70 -2.10 12.59
CA ALA A 202 18.12 -3.32 13.15
C ALA A 202 19.15 -4.13 13.94
N GLY A 203 20.40 -4.18 13.46
CA GLY A 203 21.51 -4.92 14.06
C GLY A 203 22.34 -4.17 15.10
N THR A 204 21.96 -2.96 15.52
CA THR A 204 22.78 -2.08 16.39
C THR A 204 23.28 -2.80 17.65
N ARG A 205 22.43 -3.60 18.28
CA ARG A 205 22.83 -4.36 19.50
C ARG A 205 23.92 -5.39 19.20
N VAL A 206 23.81 -6.08 18.08
CA VAL A 206 24.79 -7.09 17.64
C VAL A 206 26.11 -6.40 17.27
N ILE A 207 26.06 -5.32 16.50
CA ILE A 207 27.25 -4.54 16.11
C ILE A 207 28.03 -4.10 17.35
N ARG A 208 27.33 -3.58 18.36
CA ARG A 208 27.93 -3.14 19.64
C ARG A 208 28.48 -4.31 20.44
N ALA A 209 27.72 -5.43 20.55
CA ALA A 209 28.16 -6.59 21.30
C ALA A 209 29.45 -7.20 20.73
N PHE A 210 29.63 -7.11 19.42
CA PHE A 210 30.83 -7.62 18.74
C PHE A 210 31.92 -6.58 18.47
N GLY A 211 31.75 -5.31 18.89
CA GLY A 211 32.71 -4.21 18.67
C GLY A 211 33.03 -3.97 17.19
N LYS A 212 32.02 -4.06 16.31
CA LYS A 212 32.21 -3.97 14.85
C LYS A 212 31.78 -2.61 14.26
N GLU A 213 31.65 -1.57 15.09
CA GLU A 213 31.22 -0.25 14.66
C GLU A 213 32.09 0.33 13.54
N ASP A 214 33.41 0.16 13.59
CA ASP A 214 34.30 0.72 12.58
C ASP A 214 34.23 -0.01 11.25
N VAL A 215 33.92 -1.31 11.26
CA VAL A 215 33.66 -2.09 10.03
C VAL A 215 32.37 -1.58 9.37
N GLU A 216 31.32 -1.40 10.15
CA GLU A 216 30.03 -0.94 9.64
C GLU A 216 30.07 0.53 9.21
N LYS A 217 30.83 1.40 9.91
CA LYS A 217 31.11 2.78 9.43
C LYS A 217 31.77 2.79 8.05
N LYS A 218 32.78 1.92 7.83
CA LYS A 218 33.45 1.80 6.53
C LYS A 218 32.49 1.32 5.43
N ARG A 219 31.63 0.34 5.74
CA ARG A 219 30.61 -0.17 4.84
C ARG A 219 29.60 0.91 4.44
N PHE A 220 29.09 1.66 5.42
CA PHE A 220 28.20 2.79 5.17
C PHE A 220 28.89 3.89 4.35
N ALA A 221 30.11 4.27 4.71
CA ALA A 221 30.89 5.27 3.99
C ALA A 221 31.11 4.88 2.51
N GLN A 222 31.31 3.60 2.21
CA GLN A 222 31.42 3.13 0.84
C GLN A 222 30.07 3.27 0.09
N ALA A 223 28.97 2.80 0.66
CA ALA A 223 27.63 2.93 0.06
C ALA A 223 27.27 4.41 -0.18
N ASN A 224 27.59 5.29 0.78
CA ASN A 224 27.38 6.74 0.66
C ASN A 224 28.23 7.38 -0.46
N ARG A 225 29.51 6.99 -0.60
CA ARG A 225 30.37 7.46 -1.72
C ARG A 225 29.81 7.02 -3.08
N ASP A 226 29.33 5.77 -3.18
CA ASP A 226 28.78 5.25 -4.43
C ASP A 226 27.48 5.96 -4.80
N MET A 227 26.61 6.22 -3.81
CA MET A 227 25.40 7.03 -3.99
C MET A 227 25.75 8.47 -4.41
N THR A 228 26.73 9.10 -3.74
CA THR A 228 27.17 10.47 -4.07
C THR A 228 27.69 10.56 -5.51
N ARG A 229 28.50 9.60 -5.95
CA ARG A 229 28.99 9.55 -7.34
C ARG A 229 27.86 9.44 -8.36
N ALA A 230 26.89 8.56 -8.09
CA ALA A 230 25.73 8.39 -8.96
C ALA A 230 24.86 9.66 -8.99
N SER A 231 24.65 10.31 -7.84
CA SER A 231 23.92 11.58 -7.74
C SER A 231 24.61 12.72 -8.48
N LEU A 232 25.95 12.82 -8.37
CA LEU A 232 26.73 13.80 -9.11
C LEU A 232 26.68 13.57 -10.62
N MET A 233 26.62 12.31 -11.09
CA MET A 233 26.44 12.01 -12.50
C MET A 233 25.11 12.57 -13.04
N VAL A 234 24.02 12.37 -12.32
CA VAL A 234 22.71 12.96 -12.65
C VAL A 234 22.78 14.49 -12.56
N GLY A 235 23.39 15.02 -11.50
CA GLY A 235 23.57 16.47 -11.29
C GLY A 235 24.30 17.16 -12.45
N ARG A 236 25.29 16.52 -13.06
CA ARG A 236 26.03 17.06 -14.23
C ARG A 236 25.11 17.30 -15.43
N TYR A 237 24.13 16.42 -15.67
CA TYR A 237 23.14 16.64 -16.73
C TYR A 237 22.29 17.88 -16.44
N PHE A 238 21.83 18.08 -15.19
CA PHE A 238 21.06 19.27 -14.82
C PHE A 238 21.88 20.55 -14.94
N VAL A 239 23.13 20.53 -14.47
CA VAL A 239 24.04 21.66 -14.54
C VAL A 239 24.36 22.03 -16.01
N ALA A 240 24.45 21.05 -16.91
CA ALA A 240 24.66 21.32 -18.33
C ALA A 240 23.38 21.76 -19.05
N LEU A 241 22.25 21.14 -18.73
CA LEU A 241 20.98 21.34 -19.44
C LEU A 241 20.47 22.77 -19.28
N TYR A 242 20.44 23.29 -18.05
CA TYR A 242 19.82 24.58 -17.75
C TYR A 242 20.52 25.74 -18.49
N PRO A 243 21.85 25.92 -18.40
CA PRO A 243 22.56 26.93 -19.18
C PRO A 243 22.47 26.73 -20.69
N THR A 244 22.44 25.46 -21.17
CA THR A 244 22.33 25.18 -22.61
C THR A 244 20.99 25.64 -23.16
N VAL A 245 19.89 25.36 -22.43
CA VAL A 245 18.54 25.83 -22.80
C VAL A 245 18.47 27.34 -22.80
N PHE A 246 19.00 28.00 -21.76
CA PHE A 246 19.07 29.48 -21.70
C PHE A 246 19.92 30.07 -22.80
N ALA A 247 21.07 29.48 -23.09
CA ALA A 247 21.93 29.92 -24.20
C ALA A 247 21.17 29.79 -25.54
N LEU A 248 20.43 28.70 -25.74
CA LEU A 248 19.64 28.50 -26.96
C LEU A 248 18.51 29.54 -27.09
N ILE A 249 17.80 29.87 -25.99
CA ILE A 249 16.80 30.94 -25.96
C ILE A 249 17.42 32.27 -26.35
N ASN A 250 18.58 32.62 -25.76
CA ASN A 250 19.23 33.88 -26.04
C ASN A 250 19.77 33.96 -27.49
N VAL A 251 20.34 32.86 -28.00
CA VAL A 251 20.78 32.79 -29.42
C VAL A 251 19.59 32.91 -30.36
N GLY A 252 18.47 32.23 -30.04
CA GLY A 252 17.22 32.37 -30.79
C GLY A 252 16.68 33.83 -30.74
N THR A 253 16.72 34.47 -29.58
CA THR A 253 16.35 35.89 -29.41
C THR A 253 17.22 36.80 -30.25
N VAL A 254 18.56 36.63 -30.21
CA VAL A 254 19.47 37.40 -31.04
C VAL A 254 19.18 37.19 -32.53
N ALA A 255 18.91 35.96 -32.96
CA ALA A 255 18.54 35.65 -34.36
C ALA A 255 17.22 36.35 -34.74
N VAL A 256 16.18 36.31 -33.88
CA VAL A 256 14.91 37.01 -34.11
C VAL A 256 15.15 38.55 -34.25
N VAL A 257 15.95 39.15 -33.37
CA VAL A 257 16.28 40.56 -33.46
C VAL A 257 17.09 40.88 -34.73
N TRP A 258 18.06 40.04 -35.07
CA TRP A 258 18.90 40.24 -36.26
C TRP A 258 18.09 40.18 -37.56
N PHE A 259 17.33 39.13 -37.77
CA PHE A 259 16.49 38.96 -38.97
C PHE A 259 15.33 39.92 -38.96
N GLY A 260 14.72 40.21 -37.77
CA GLY A 260 13.67 41.18 -37.60
C GLY A 260 14.08 42.62 -37.92
N ALA A 261 15.29 43.04 -37.47
CA ALA A 261 15.82 44.36 -37.79
C ALA A 261 16.01 44.53 -39.32
N ARG A 262 16.50 43.48 -40.03
CA ARG A 262 16.61 43.50 -41.50
C ARG A 262 15.22 43.59 -42.16
N GLY A 263 14.21 42.87 -41.61
CA GLY A 263 12.84 42.96 -42.07
C GLY A 263 12.23 44.37 -41.88
N VAL A 264 12.50 45.02 -40.75
CA VAL A 264 12.08 46.40 -40.46
C VAL A 264 12.74 47.39 -41.40
N GLU A 265 14.06 47.24 -41.65
CA GLU A 265 14.81 48.05 -42.62
C GLU A 265 14.27 47.90 -44.04
N ALA A 266 13.91 46.68 -44.44
CA ALA A 266 13.31 46.36 -45.74
C ALA A 266 11.80 46.72 -45.83
N GLY A 267 11.16 47.18 -44.75
CA GLY A 267 9.74 47.50 -44.68
C GLY A 267 8.81 46.28 -44.75
N THR A 268 9.34 45.05 -44.54
CA THR A 268 8.57 43.81 -44.57
C THR A 268 8.07 43.36 -43.20
N SER A 269 8.65 43.87 -42.10
CA SER A 269 8.25 43.58 -40.74
C SER A 269 8.15 44.87 -39.91
N GLN A 270 7.42 44.84 -38.79
CA GLN A 270 7.27 45.99 -37.85
C GLN A 270 8.03 45.71 -36.54
N VAL A 271 8.37 46.77 -35.78
CA VAL A 271 9.15 46.63 -34.52
C VAL A 271 8.34 45.83 -33.47
N GLY A 272 7.06 46.08 -33.35
CA GLY A 272 6.18 45.34 -32.44
C GLY A 272 6.09 43.84 -32.77
N THR A 273 6.11 43.52 -34.08
CA THR A 273 6.19 42.12 -34.52
C THR A 273 7.46 41.44 -33.98
N VAL A 274 8.65 42.06 -34.05
CA VAL A 274 9.91 41.50 -33.52
C VAL A 274 9.77 41.26 -32.01
N VAL A 275 9.18 42.19 -31.26
CA VAL A 275 8.93 42.05 -29.81
C VAL A 275 8.00 40.88 -29.52
N ALA A 276 6.90 40.74 -30.30
CA ALA A 276 5.99 39.60 -30.15
C ALA A 276 6.67 38.25 -30.42
N PHE A 277 7.56 38.17 -31.43
CA PHE A 277 8.32 36.96 -31.73
C PHE A 277 9.24 36.52 -30.60
N ILE A 278 9.87 37.47 -29.88
CA ILE A 278 10.65 37.15 -28.67
C ILE A 278 9.76 36.53 -27.60
N GLN A 279 8.55 37.08 -27.40
CA GLN A 279 7.59 36.55 -26.44
C GLN A 279 7.07 35.16 -26.86
N TYR A 280 6.72 34.95 -28.14
CA TYR A 280 6.32 33.64 -28.65
C TYR A 280 7.45 32.61 -28.50
N LEU A 281 8.70 32.98 -28.80
CA LEU A 281 9.83 32.10 -28.57
C LEU A 281 9.89 31.64 -27.11
N MET A 282 9.75 32.55 -26.14
CA MET A 282 9.74 32.21 -24.72
C MET A 282 8.57 31.27 -24.35
N LEU A 283 7.36 31.55 -24.84
CA LEU A 283 6.16 30.73 -24.58
C LEU A 283 6.31 29.30 -25.14
N ILE A 284 6.79 29.18 -26.37
CA ILE A 284 7.02 27.88 -27.02
C ILE A 284 8.09 27.09 -26.26
N MET A 285 9.20 27.73 -25.89
CA MET A 285 10.27 27.09 -25.15
C MET A 285 9.80 26.61 -23.78
N MET A 286 8.97 27.42 -23.09
CA MET A 286 8.35 27.02 -21.84
C MET A 286 7.44 25.79 -22.03
N GLY A 287 6.62 25.75 -23.08
CA GLY A 287 5.78 24.59 -23.41
C GLY A 287 6.61 23.31 -23.63
N VAL A 288 7.72 23.41 -24.38
CA VAL A 288 8.62 22.26 -24.61
C VAL A 288 9.27 21.79 -23.31
N LEU A 289 9.74 22.71 -22.45
CA LEU A 289 10.31 22.37 -21.14
C LEU A 289 9.27 21.69 -20.22
N MET A 290 8.05 22.21 -20.18
CA MET A 290 6.96 21.60 -19.40
C MET A 290 6.66 20.17 -19.87
N PHE A 291 6.59 19.95 -21.17
CA PHE A 291 6.37 18.62 -21.75
C PHE A 291 7.51 17.65 -21.40
N ALA A 292 8.76 18.10 -21.50
CA ALA A 292 9.91 17.30 -21.12
C ALA A 292 9.91 16.93 -19.63
N PHE A 293 9.61 17.89 -18.76
CA PHE A 293 9.52 17.65 -17.31
C PHE A 293 8.43 16.64 -16.96
N MET A 294 7.25 16.78 -17.57
CA MET A 294 6.14 15.84 -17.37
C MET A 294 6.51 14.41 -17.83
N SER A 295 7.21 14.29 -18.97
CA SER A 295 7.65 12.99 -19.51
C SER A 295 8.54 12.21 -18.55
N MET A 296 9.31 12.90 -17.69
CA MET A 296 10.14 12.26 -16.67
C MET A 296 9.33 11.67 -15.50
N MET A 297 8.10 12.11 -15.28
CA MET A 297 7.24 11.59 -14.22
C MET A 297 6.43 10.36 -14.64
N VAL A 298 6.20 10.17 -15.95
CA VAL A 298 5.41 9.05 -16.50
C VAL A 298 5.91 7.68 -16.02
N PRO A 299 7.23 7.34 -16.10
CA PRO A 299 7.70 6.02 -15.67
C PRO A 299 7.43 5.70 -14.20
N ARG A 300 7.56 6.68 -13.31
CA ARG A 300 7.28 6.49 -11.88
C ARG A 300 5.80 6.22 -11.63
N ALA A 301 4.94 7.01 -12.24
CA ALA A 301 3.51 6.85 -12.12
C ALA A 301 3.03 5.53 -12.75
N GLU A 302 3.64 5.09 -13.86
CA GLU A 302 3.33 3.81 -14.51
C GLU A 302 3.68 2.62 -13.61
N VAL A 303 4.85 2.64 -12.95
CA VAL A 303 5.25 1.60 -11.99
C VAL A 303 4.31 1.58 -10.79
N ALA A 304 3.98 2.75 -10.22
CA ALA A 304 3.04 2.85 -9.10
C ALA A 304 1.64 2.34 -9.49
N ALA A 305 1.14 2.75 -10.66
CA ALA A 305 -0.11 2.27 -11.22
C ALA A 305 -0.11 0.74 -11.42
N GLY A 306 0.98 0.18 -11.93
CA GLY A 306 1.14 -1.26 -12.11
C GLY A 306 1.04 -2.04 -10.80
N ARG A 307 1.66 -1.53 -9.72
CA ARG A 307 1.60 -2.13 -8.39
C ARG A 307 0.19 -2.09 -7.79
N LEU A 308 -0.54 -0.99 -8.01
CA LEU A 308 -1.92 -0.85 -7.55
C LEU A 308 -2.85 -1.81 -8.30
N VAL A 309 -2.75 -1.84 -9.63
CA VAL A 309 -3.56 -2.72 -10.49
C VAL A 309 -3.31 -4.19 -10.16
N ALA A 310 -2.05 -4.58 -9.91
CA ALA A 310 -1.70 -5.95 -9.52
C ALA A 310 -2.46 -6.41 -8.25
N VAL A 311 -2.65 -5.54 -7.26
CA VAL A 311 -3.44 -5.85 -6.05
C VAL A 311 -4.93 -5.89 -6.37
N MET A 312 -5.44 -4.90 -7.11
CA MET A 312 -6.87 -4.78 -7.40
C MET A 312 -7.40 -5.93 -8.28
N ASP A 313 -6.59 -6.42 -9.20
CA ASP A 313 -6.96 -7.46 -10.16
C ASP A 313 -6.58 -8.88 -9.66
N THR A 314 -5.99 -9.00 -8.47
CA THR A 314 -5.67 -10.30 -7.88
C THR A 314 -6.95 -11.10 -7.66
N ARG A 315 -6.97 -12.32 -8.15
CA ARG A 315 -8.04 -13.27 -7.84
C ARG A 315 -7.87 -13.75 -6.40
N VAL A 316 -8.92 -13.68 -5.62
CA VAL A 316 -8.96 -14.22 -4.26
C VAL A 316 -9.29 -15.69 -4.38
N HIS A 317 -8.46 -16.54 -3.79
CA HIS A 317 -8.66 -18.00 -3.87
C HIS A 317 -9.77 -18.46 -2.92
N LEU A 318 -9.90 -17.77 -1.78
CA LEU A 318 -10.88 -18.09 -0.76
C LEU A 318 -12.10 -17.17 -0.92
N ASP A 319 -13.17 -17.66 -1.56
CA ASP A 319 -14.44 -16.93 -1.61
C ASP A 319 -15.24 -17.14 -0.31
N ARG A 320 -15.03 -16.23 0.64
CA ARG A 320 -15.70 -16.25 1.94
C ARG A 320 -17.19 -15.92 1.87
N ASP A 321 -17.65 -15.36 0.78
CA ASP A 321 -19.04 -14.92 0.59
C ASP A 321 -19.87 -15.94 -0.23
N SER A 322 -19.29 -17.10 -0.58
CA SER A 322 -19.96 -18.16 -1.35
C SER A 322 -21.01 -18.93 -0.54
N GLY A 323 -20.80 -19.08 0.77
CA GLY A 323 -21.69 -19.84 1.65
C GLY A 323 -23.06 -19.20 1.82
N ARG A 324 -24.10 -20.05 1.95
CA ARG A 324 -25.51 -19.64 2.05
C ARG A 324 -26.23 -20.19 3.27
N VAL A 325 -25.61 -21.11 4.00
CA VAL A 325 -26.24 -21.75 5.17
C VAL A 325 -26.06 -20.85 6.39
N ASP A 326 -27.17 -20.43 6.98
CA ASP A 326 -27.20 -19.56 8.16
C ASP A 326 -27.47 -20.31 9.46
N GLU A 327 -28.09 -21.49 9.42
CA GLU A 327 -28.40 -22.31 10.59
C GLU A 327 -27.64 -23.63 10.54
N LEU A 328 -27.01 -23.98 11.64
CA LEU A 328 -26.28 -25.24 11.78
C LEU A 328 -27.13 -26.28 12.52
N PRO A 329 -27.27 -27.50 11.96
CA PRO A 329 -28.06 -28.57 12.59
C PRO A 329 -27.53 -29.00 13.97
N GLN A 330 -26.22 -28.96 14.16
CA GLN A 330 -25.55 -29.40 15.39
C GLN A 330 -24.47 -28.37 15.82
N PRO A 331 -24.86 -27.18 16.30
CA PRO A 331 -23.94 -26.15 16.69
C PRO A 331 -22.92 -26.68 17.73
N GLY A 332 -21.64 -26.34 17.54
CA GLY A 332 -20.57 -26.75 18.46
C GLY A 332 -19.89 -28.09 18.09
N THR A 333 -20.37 -28.83 17.08
CA THR A 333 -19.63 -30.00 16.59
C THR A 333 -18.70 -29.61 15.42
N PHE A 334 -17.60 -30.31 15.27
CA PHE A 334 -16.77 -30.21 14.05
C PHE A 334 -16.18 -31.57 13.68
N GLU A 335 -15.91 -31.76 12.39
CA GLU A 335 -15.38 -33.01 11.88
C GLU A 335 -14.46 -32.75 10.68
N PHE A 336 -13.34 -33.44 10.67
CA PHE A 336 -12.43 -33.55 9.51
C PHE A 336 -12.67 -34.92 8.86
N ARG A 337 -12.94 -34.96 7.55
CA ARG A 337 -13.15 -36.18 6.75
C ARG A 337 -12.13 -36.22 5.62
N ASP A 338 -11.14 -37.11 5.74
CA ASP A 338 -10.09 -37.38 4.74
C ASP A 338 -9.42 -36.11 4.23
N VAL A 339 -9.16 -35.16 5.15
CA VAL A 339 -8.67 -33.82 4.82
C VAL A 339 -7.21 -33.87 4.44
N THR A 340 -6.93 -33.38 3.24
CA THR A 340 -5.56 -33.17 2.72
C THR A 340 -5.38 -31.70 2.34
N PHE A 341 -4.23 -31.12 2.70
CA PHE A 341 -3.91 -29.75 2.35
C PHE A 341 -2.44 -29.60 1.94
N THR A 342 -2.26 -28.97 0.77
CA THR A 342 -0.95 -28.61 0.21
C THR A 342 -0.87 -27.09 0.06
N TYR A 343 0.18 -26.46 0.61
CA TYR A 343 0.41 -25.02 0.37
C TYR A 343 0.77 -24.78 -1.11
N PRO A 344 0.32 -23.68 -1.71
CA PRO A 344 0.67 -23.36 -3.08
C PRO A 344 2.19 -23.29 -3.29
N GLY A 345 2.66 -24.03 -4.28
CA GLY A 345 4.09 -24.15 -4.58
C GLY A 345 4.86 -25.19 -3.76
N ALA A 346 4.20 -25.89 -2.83
CA ALA A 346 4.78 -27.04 -2.16
C ALA A 346 4.57 -28.33 -3.00
N GLU A 347 5.55 -29.22 -2.99
CA GLU A 347 5.48 -30.50 -3.70
C GLU A 347 4.70 -31.56 -2.89
N GLU A 348 4.77 -31.48 -1.56
CA GLU A 348 4.15 -32.45 -0.66
C GLU A 348 3.04 -31.80 0.19
N PRO A 349 1.99 -32.56 0.56
CA PRO A 349 0.95 -32.10 1.46
C PRO A 349 1.49 -31.93 2.89
N VAL A 350 1.08 -30.83 3.54
CA VAL A 350 1.39 -30.58 4.96
C VAL A 350 0.44 -31.33 5.89
N VAL A 351 -0.76 -31.62 5.43
CA VAL A 351 -1.78 -32.43 6.11
C VAL A 351 -2.29 -33.45 5.08
N GLN A 352 -2.35 -34.73 5.46
CA GLN A 352 -2.72 -35.81 4.54
C GLN A 352 -3.67 -36.81 5.20
N ASP A 353 -4.85 -37.00 4.58
CA ASP A 353 -5.87 -37.98 4.93
C ASP A 353 -6.26 -37.91 6.43
N VAL A 354 -6.41 -36.70 6.95
CA VAL A 354 -6.72 -36.49 8.38
C VAL A 354 -8.22 -36.58 8.60
N SER A 355 -8.62 -37.48 9.53
CA SER A 355 -10.01 -37.68 9.93
C SER A 355 -10.10 -37.77 11.46
N PHE A 356 -10.91 -36.90 12.06
CA PHE A 356 -11.31 -36.91 13.47
C PHE A 356 -12.51 -35.98 13.69
N SER A 357 -13.21 -36.15 14.82
CA SER A 357 -14.40 -35.34 15.15
C SER A 357 -14.41 -34.91 16.61
N ALA A 358 -15.16 -33.87 16.89
CA ALA A 358 -15.46 -33.36 18.23
C ALA A 358 -16.97 -33.29 18.46
N GLU A 359 -17.42 -33.80 19.58
CA GLU A 359 -18.79 -33.65 20.05
C GLU A 359 -18.97 -32.31 20.80
N VAL A 360 -20.24 -31.92 21.01
CA VAL A 360 -20.56 -30.69 21.73
C VAL A 360 -19.96 -30.71 23.14
N GLY A 361 -19.21 -29.70 23.50
CA GLY A 361 -18.59 -29.52 24.82
C GLY A 361 -17.33 -30.36 25.04
N SER A 362 -16.89 -31.16 24.06
CA SER A 362 -15.66 -31.96 24.19
C SER A 362 -14.42 -31.12 23.91
N THR A 363 -13.30 -31.51 24.51
CA THR A 363 -11.98 -30.95 24.25
C THR A 363 -11.17 -31.93 23.41
N VAL A 364 -10.77 -31.51 22.21
CA VAL A 364 -9.86 -32.24 21.34
C VAL A 364 -8.49 -31.57 21.39
N ALA A 365 -7.46 -32.32 21.75
CA ALA A 365 -6.07 -31.86 21.71
C ALA A 365 -5.35 -32.46 20.49
N VAL A 366 -4.67 -31.62 19.69
CA VAL A 366 -3.79 -32.09 18.60
C VAL A 366 -2.34 -31.88 19.03
N ILE A 367 -1.59 -32.97 19.11
CA ILE A 367 -0.19 -32.98 19.52
C ILE A 367 0.71 -33.54 18.43
N GLY A 368 1.97 -33.15 18.40
CA GLY A 368 2.99 -33.64 17.45
C GLY A 368 4.18 -32.72 17.38
N ALA A 369 5.20 -33.08 16.65
CA ALA A 369 6.42 -32.32 16.47
C ALA A 369 6.17 -30.98 15.76
N THR A 370 7.14 -30.04 15.87
CA THR A 370 7.10 -28.80 15.08
C THR A 370 7.10 -29.15 13.59
N GLY A 371 6.21 -28.50 12.83
CA GLY A 371 6.09 -28.76 11.38
C GLY A 371 5.15 -29.92 11.01
N SER A 372 4.55 -30.64 11.96
CA SER A 372 3.64 -31.76 11.67
C SER A 372 2.27 -31.37 11.09
N GLY A 373 1.96 -30.06 10.91
CA GLY A 373 0.70 -29.61 10.31
C GLY A 373 -0.37 -29.13 11.29
N LYS A 374 -0.12 -29.09 12.60
CA LYS A 374 -1.09 -28.73 13.65
C LYS A 374 -1.77 -27.36 13.44
N THR A 375 -1.00 -26.30 13.27
CA THR A 375 -1.51 -24.93 12.99
C THR A 375 -2.30 -24.88 11.69
N THR A 376 -1.96 -25.75 10.71
CA THR A 376 -2.71 -25.85 9.45
C THR A 376 -4.11 -26.39 9.69
N LEU A 377 -4.29 -27.40 10.57
CA LEU A 377 -5.59 -27.90 10.96
C LEU A 377 -6.45 -26.83 11.65
N ALA A 378 -5.86 -26.04 12.58
CA ALA A 378 -6.59 -24.93 13.20
C ALA A 378 -7.06 -23.93 12.15
N LYS A 379 -6.21 -23.56 11.18
CA LYS A 379 -6.56 -22.63 10.09
C LYS A 379 -7.60 -23.19 9.12
N LEU A 380 -7.62 -24.49 8.87
CA LEU A 380 -8.64 -25.17 8.07
C LEU A 380 -9.98 -25.15 8.80
N LEU A 381 -10.00 -25.43 10.13
CA LEU A 381 -11.23 -25.40 10.93
C LEU A 381 -11.88 -24.03 10.97
N VAL A 382 -11.11 -22.94 11.08
CA VAL A 382 -11.66 -21.57 11.10
C VAL A 382 -11.80 -20.98 9.70
N ARG A 383 -11.66 -21.79 8.64
CA ARG A 383 -11.74 -21.40 7.22
C ARG A 383 -10.82 -20.20 6.88
N LEU A 384 -9.61 -20.17 7.43
CA LEU A 384 -8.51 -19.31 6.95
C LEU A 384 -7.78 -19.95 5.77
N LEU A 385 -7.89 -21.28 5.62
CA LEU A 385 -7.45 -22.09 4.51
C LEU A 385 -8.61 -23.01 4.08
N GLU A 386 -8.60 -23.46 2.83
CA GLU A 386 -9.51 -24.50 2.33
C GLU A 386 -8.74 -25.77 2.00
N PRO A 387 -9.28 -26.96 2.30
CA PRO A 387 -8.63 -28.22 2.02
C PRO A 387 -8.42 -28.41 0.50
N THR A 388 -7.32 -29.06 0.12
CA THR A 388 -7.08 -29.46 -1.27
C THR A 388 -7.99 -30.63 -1.68
N SER A 389 -8.25 -31.55 -0.74
CA SER A 389 -9.23 -32.63 -0.86
C SER A 389 -9.77 -33.00 0.52
N GLY A 390 -10.87 -33.75 0.55
CA GLY A 390 -11.61 -34.03 1.77
C GLY A 390 -12.54 -32.88 2.16
N THR A 391 -13.13 -32.94 3.35
CA THR A 391 -14.12 -31.96 3.81
C THR A 391 -13.97 -31.67 5.29
N VAL A 392 -14.05 -30.39 5.66
CA VAL A 392 -14.22 -29.95 7.05
C VAL A 392 -15.69 -29.61 7.26
N LEU A 393 -16.29 -30.21 8.25
CA LEU A 393 -17.70 -29.97 8.63
C LEU A 393 -17.74 -29.20 9.95
N LEU A 394 -18.68 -28.28 10.04
CA LEU A 394 -19.00 -27.55 11.27
C LEU A 394 -20.52 -27.63 11.49
N GLY A 395 -20.94 -28.14 12.64
CA GLY A 395 -22.34 -28.33 12.88
C GLY A 395 -23.04 -29.29 11.92
N GLY A 396 -22.29 -30.23 11.30
CA GLY A 396 -22.79 -31.17 10.28
C GLY A 396 -22.83 -30.59 8.85
N VAL A 397 -22.41 -29.34 8.63
CA VAL A 397 -22.44 -28.64 7.33
C VAL A 397 -21.00 -28.43 6.84
N PRO A 398 -20.69 -28.67 5.54
CA PRO A 398 -19.39 -28.32 4.97
C PRO A 398 -19.09 -26.82 5.21
N ILE A 399 -17.91 -26.53 5.73
CA ILE A 399 -17.57 -25.18 6.19
C ILE A 399 -17.61 -24.13 5.07
N GLN A 400 -17.42 -24.55 3.83
CA GLN A 400 -17.50 -23.70 2.63
C GLN A 400 -18.93 -23.25 2.30
N ASP A 401 -19.94 -24.00 2.75
CA ASP A 401 -21.34 -23.74 2.47
C ASP A 401 -21.98 -22.82 3.52
N ILE A 402 -21.30 -22.59 4.66
CA ILE A 402 -21.75 -21.73 5.75
C ILE A 402 -21.54 -20.27 5.39
N SER A 403 -22.55 -19.42 5.62
CA SER A 403 -22.45 -18.00 5.38
C SER A 403 -21.34 -17.36 6.24
N ARG A 404 -20.69 -16.33 5.70
CA ARG A 404 -19.62 -15.60 6.41
C ARG A 404 -20.09 -15.06 7.76
N GLN A 405 -21.32 -14.59 7.83
CA GLN A 405 -21.88 -14.01 9.05
C GLN A 405 -22.02 -15.08 10.13
N THR A 406 -22.59 -16.22 9.80
CA THR A 406 -22.74 -17.37 10.71
C THR A 406 -21.38 -17.91 11.12
N LEU A 407 -20.49 -18.20 10.15
CA LEU A 407 -19.14 -18.70 10.41
C LEU A 407 -18.40 -17.77 11.38
N GLY A 408 -18.55 -16.46 11.18
CA GLY A 408 -17.97 -15.45 12.04
C GLY A 408 -18.40 -15.54 13.50
N THR A 409 -19.56 -16.09 13.84
CA THR A 409 -20.05 -16.23 15.22
C THR A 409 -19.69 -17.59 15.86
N GLN A 410 -19.26 -18.56 15.06
CA GLN A 410 -19.05 -19.93 15.56
C GLN A 410 -17.69 -20.15 16.26
N PHE A 411 -16.71 -19.28 16.04
CA PHE A 411 -15.35 -19.49 16.54
C PHE A 411 -14.86 -18.39 17.49
N GLY A 412 -14.28 -18.78 18.61
CA GLY A 412 -13.31 -18.01 19.38
C GLY A 412 -11.90 -18.51 19.05
N TYR A 413 -11.16 -17.80 18.20
CA TYR A 413 -9.84 -18.24 17.74
C TYR A 413 -8.70 -17.45 18.39
N VAL A 414 -7.77 -18.16 19.00
CA VAL A 414 -6.54 -17.60 19.57
C VAL A 414 -5.35 -18.14 18.79
N ALA A 415 -4.72 -17.27 18.02
CA ALA A 415 -3.56 -17.62 17.20
C ALA A 415 -2.30 -17.80 18.05
N GLN A 416 -1.33 -18.57 17.55
CA GLN A 416 -0.02 -18.77 18.16
C GLN A 416 0.70 -17.47 18.49
N ASN A 417 0.65 -16.49 17.58
CA ASN A 417 1.12 -15.13 17.80
C ASN A 417 -0.08 -14.19 17.89
N PRO A 418 -0.58 -13.89 19.10
CA PRO A 418 -1.78 -13.09 19.26
C PRO A 418 -1.53 -11.64 18.87
N TYR A 419 -2.50 -11.06 18.19
CA TYR A 419 -2.49 -9.65 17.85
C TYR A 419 -3.52 -8.89 18.70
N VAL A 420 -3.07 -7.86 19.39
CA VAL A 420 -3.93 -6.95 20.17
C VAL A 420 -3.89 -5.58 19.49
N PHE A 421 -5.07 -4.99 19.31
CA PHE A 421 -5.20 -3.71 18.61
C PHE A 421 -4.76 -2.54 19.48
N GLY A 422 -4.29 -1.47 18.85
CA GLY A 422 -3.99 -0.19 19.51
C GLY A 422 -5.31 0.50 19.90
N ALA A 423 -5.83 0.12 21.08
CA ALA A 423 -7.10 0.55 21.62
C ALA A 423 -7.13 0.24 23.12
N THR A 424 -8.21 0.58 23.85
CA THR A 424 -8.32 0.21 25.25
C THR A 424 -8.51 -1.29 25.46
N VAL A 425 -8.26 -1.79 26.68
CA VAL A 425 -8.55 -3.19 27.03
C VAL A 425 -10.01 -3.50 26.73
N ALA A 426 -10.94 -2.67 27.18
CA ALA A 426 -12.38 -2.85 26.93
C ALA A 426 -12.71 -2.90 25.44
N GLN A 427 -12.15 -2.00 24.63
CA GLN A 427 -12.38 -1.98 23.18
C GLN A 427 -11.86 -3.25 22.49
N ASN A 428 -10.70 -3.78 22.91
CA ASN A 428 -10.19 -5.04 22.41
C ASN A 428 -11.13 -6.21 22.75
N LEU A 429 -11.61 -6.31 23.98
CA LEU A 429 -12.55 -7.37 24.39
C LEU A 429 -13.89 -7.26 23.68
N ARG A 430 -14.40 -6.05 23.46
CA ARG A 430 -15.64 -5.78 22.72
C ARG A 430 -15.56 -6.10 21.22
N LEU A 431 -14.38 -6.36 20.66
CA LEU A 431 -14.29 -6.96 19.32
C LEU A 431 -14.93 -8.36 19.28
N GLY A 432 -14.86 -9.11 20.38
CA GLY A 432 -15.55 -10.39 20.49
C GLY A 432 -17.08 -10.23 20.66
N ASN A 433 -17.50 -9.30 21.53
CA ASN A 433 -18.90 -8.99 21.80
C ASN A 433 -19.09 -7.47 21.99
N PRO A 434 -19.55 -6.74 20.95
CA PRO A 434 -19.72 -5.29 21.01
C PRO A 434 -20.69 -4.80 22.09
N GLY A 435 -21.64 -5.63 22.53
CA GLY A 435 -22.64 -5.29 23.53
C GLY A 435 -22.25 -5.68 24.97
N ALA A 436 -21.04 -6.21 25.19
CA ALA A 436 -20.65 -6.67 26.53
C ALA A 436 -20.57 -5.53 27.55
N SER A 437 -21.20 -5.74 28.73
CA SER A 437 -21.05 -4.84 29.87
C SER A 437 -19.66 -4.96 30.50
N ASP A 438 -19.28 -3.98 31.32
CA ASP A 438 -17.98 -4.02 32.02
C ASP A 438 -17.88 -5.23 32.98
N GLU A 439 -18.98 -5.63 33.59
CA GLU A 439 -19.05 -6.81 34.44
C GLU A 439 -18.75 -8.09 33.66
N GLU A 440 -19.32 -8.23 32.47
CA GLU A 440 -19.05 -9.36 31.55
C GLU A 440 -17.58 -9.35 31.08
N LEU A 441 -17.02 -8.17 30.84
CA LEU A 441 -15.59 -8.05 30.50
C LEU A 441 -14.68 -8.49 31.64
N TRP A 442 -15.02 -8.15 32.88
CA TRP A 442 -14.27 -8.63 34.05
C TRP A 442 -14.40 -10.15 34.24
N GLU A 443 -15.58 -10.73 33.97
CA GLU A 443 -15.79 -12.18 34.02
C GLU A 443 -14.88 -12.93 33.04
N VAL A 444 -14.82 -12.48 31.78
CA VAL A 444 -13.93 -13.12 30.78
C VAL A 444 -12.46 -12.90 31.10
N LEU A 445 -12.07 -11.75 31.67
CA LEU A 445 -10.70 -11.49 32.14
C LEU A 445 -10.32 -12.44 33.28
N ARG A 446 -11.26 -12.71 34.21
CA ARG A 446 -11.06 -13.67 35.31
C ARG A 446 -10.86 -15.08 34.74
N THR A 447 -11.71 -15.50 33.82
CA THR A 447 -11.59 -16.82 33.15
C THR A 447 -10.26 -16.94 32.42
N ALA A 448 -9.83 -15.88 31.73
CA ALA A 448 -8.55 -15.83 31.01
C ALA A 448 -7.32 -15.62 31.92
N GLN A 449 -7.51 -15.61 33.26
CA GLN A 449 -6.45 -15.32 34.24
C GLN A 449 -5.75 -13.97 34.00
N ALA A 450 -6.50 -12.99 33.51
CA ALA A 450 -6.01 -11.66 33.17
C ALA A 450 -6.49 -10.56 34.13
N GLU A 451 -7.46 -10.83 35.01
CA GLU A 451 -8.07 -9.86 35.90
C GLU A 451 -7.04 -9.14 36.78
N ASP A 452 -6.15 -9.89 37.44
CA ASP A 452 -5.20 -9.33 38.40
C ASP A 452 -4.30 -8.26 37.77
N PHE A 453 -3.64 -8.60 36.67
CA PHE A 453 -2.74 -7.64 36.03
C PHE A 453 -3.48 -6.48 35.37
N VAL A 454 -4.72 -6.68 34.84
CA VAL A 454 -5.51 -5.58 34.27
C VAL A 454 -5.97 -4.61 35.36
N ARG A 455 -6.28 -5.09 36.55
CA ARG A 455 -6.59 -4.23 37.70
C ARG A 455 -5.41 -3.39 38.17
N GLU A 456 -4.16 -3.87 37.98
CA GLU A 456 -2.93 -3.16 38.28
C GLU A 456 -2.56 -2.11 37.21
N LEU A 457 -3.15 -2.16 36.03
CA LEU A 457 -2.90 -1.18 34.96
C LEU A 457 -3.59 0.16 35.30
N ASP A 458 -2.90 1.26 35.01
CA ASP A 458 -3.45 2.60 35.17
C ASP A 458 -4.65 2.81 34.20
N GLY A 459 -5.85 3.00 34.75
CA GLY A 459 -7.11 3.05 33.99
C GLY A 459 -7.79 1.69 33.75
N GLN A 460 -7.20 0.57 34.17
CA GLN A 460 -7.81 -0.77 34.13
C GLN A 460 -8.39 -1.14 32.73
N LEU A 461 -9.73 -1.23 32.58
CA LEU A 461 -10.38 -1.50 31.30
C LEU A 461 -10.14 -0.39 30.24
N ASP A 462 -9.90 0.83 30.69
CA ASP A 462 -9.61 1.98 29.82
C ASP A 462 -8.11 2.14 29.51
N PHE A 463 -7.25 1.26 30.03
CA PHE A 463 -5.82 1.27 29.72
C PHE A 463 -5.58 1.14 28.23
N GLU A 464 -4.83 2.08 27.65
CA GLU A 464 -4.48 2.09 26.22
C GLU A 464 -3.36 1.08 25.91
N ILE A 465 -3.69 0.11 25.11
CA ILE A 465 -2.74 -0.87 24.56
C ILE A 465 -2.15 -0.29 23.27
N ASN A 466 -0.82 -0.29 23.17
CA ASN A 466 -0.14 0.11 21.94
C ASN A 466 -0.33 -0.94 20.84
N GLN A 467 -0.27 -0.51 19.59
CA GLN A 467 -0.41 -1.39 18.42
C GLN A 467 0.46 -2.66 18.52
N GLY A 468 -0.17 -3.81 18.44
CA GLY A 468 0.46 -5.12 18.59
C GLY A 468 0.79 -5.48 20.04
N GLY A 469 0.24 -4.77 21.04
CA GLY A 469 0.45 -5.06 22.46
C GLY A 469 1.90 -4.83 22.93
N LYS A 470 2.62 -3.88 22.34
CA LYS A 470 4.06 -3.67 22.62
C LYS A 470 4.36 -3.22 24.06
N ASN A 471 3.37 -2.67 24.75
CA ASN A 471 3.44 -2.27 26.15
C ASN A 471 2.95 -3.37 27.12
N LEU A 472 2.66 -4.57 26.62
CA LEU A 472 2.32 -5.74 27.40
C LEU A 472 3.43 -6.81 27.29
N SER A 473 3.61 -7.61 28.34
CA SER A 473 4.45 -8.81 28.28
C SER A 473 3.85 -9.86 27.33
N GLY A 474 4.64 -10.86 26.90
CA GLY A 474 4.14 -11.95 26.05
C GLY A 474 2.94 -12.68 26.65
N GLY A 475 3.03 -13.05 27.93
CA GLY A 475 1.95 -13.74 28.63
C GLY A 475 0.73 -12.85 28.89
N GLN A 476 0.90 -11.55 29.17
CA GLN A 476 -0.22 -10.60 29.28
C GLN A 476 -0.96 -10.47 27.97
N ARG A 477 -0.24 -10.31 26.85
CA ARG A 477 -0.80 -10.22 25.50
C ARG A 477 -1.59 -11.48 25.15
N GLN A 478 -1.04 -12.65 25.49
CA GLN A 478 -1.71 -13.95 25.26
C GLN A 478 -3.03 -14.04 26.04
N ARG A 479 -3.02 -13.67 27.33
CA ARG A 479 -4.22 -13.70 28.18
C ARG A 479 -5.29 -12.73 27.72
N ILE A 480 -4.94 -11.53 27.24
CA ILE A 480 -5.89 -10.61 26.60
C ILE A 480 -6.51 -11.24 25.36
N ALA A 481 -5.70 -11.88 24.49
CA ALA A 481 -6.24 -12.54 23.30
C ALA A 481 -7.18 -13.72 23.62
N ILE A 482 -6.87 -14.47 24.67
CA ILE A 482 -7.77 -15.51 25.19
C ILE A 482 -9.07 -14.88 25.70
N ALA A 483 -9.00 -13.78 26.46
CA ALA A 483 -10.19 -13.07 26.93
C ALA A 483 -11.04 -12.53 25.76
N MET A 484 -10.41 -12.01 24.69
CA MET A 484 -11.12 -11.60 23.46
C MET A 484 -11.88 -12.77 22.81
N ALA A 485 -11.28 -13.95 22.75
CA ALA A 485 -11.91 -15.15 22.21
C ALA A 485 -13.09 -15.63 23.08
N LEU A 486 -12.92 -15.60 24.40
CA LEU A 486 -13.97 -15.95 25.38
C LEU A 486 -15.13 -14.96 25.38
N ALA A 487 -14.86 -13.66 25.24
CA ALA A 487 -15.88 -12.61 25.17
C ALA A 487 -16.88 -12.86 24.03
N ARG A 488 -16.46 -13.56 22.98
CA ARG A 488 -17.30 -13.91 21.85
C ARG A 488 -18.41 -14.92 22.20
N ARG A 489 -18.26 -15.71 23.28
CA ARG A 489 -19.20 -16.79 23.67
C ARG A 489 -19.51 -17.76 22.52
N ALA A 490 -18.48 -18.06 21.71
CA ALA A 490 -18.62 -18.93 20.54
C ALA A 490 -18.81 -20.39 20.95
N PRO A 491 -19.58 -21.20 20.19
CA PRO A 491 -19.75 -22.63 20.44
C PRO A 491 -18.44 -23.43 20.32
N VAL A 492 -17.47 -22.96 19.54
CA VAL A 492 -16.18 -23.62 19.33
C VAL A 492 -15.04 -22.67 19.65
N LEU A 493 -14.13 -23.09 20.53
CA LEU A 493 -12.90 -22.41 20.86
C LEU A 493 -11.71 -23.10 20.21
N VAL A 494 -10.85 -22.32 19.57
CA VAL A 494 -9.65 -22.86 18.90
C VAL A 494 -8.41 -22.16 19.46
N PHE A 495 -7.54 -22.93 20.08
CA PHE A 495 -6.29 -22.44 20.69
C PHE A 495 -5.09 -23.00 19.92
N ASP A 496 -4.40 -22.14 19.16
CA ASP A 496 -3.22 -22.54 18.38
C ASP A 496 -1.96 -22.24 19.17
N ASP A 497 -1.43 -23.24 19.88
CA ASP A 497 -0.26 -23.17 20.77
C ASP A 497 -0.29 -22.00 21.78
N SER A 498 -1.52 -21.68 22.21
CA SER A 498 -1.82 -20.42 22.92
C SER A 498 -1.40 -20.42 24.40
N PHE A 499 -0.98 -21.57 24.92
CA PHE A 499 -0.56 -21.73 26.33
C PHE A 499 0.96 -21.73 26.51
N SER A 500 1.72 -21.81 25.43
CA SER A 500 3.20 -21.93 25.47
C SER A 500 3.91 -20.72 26.08
N ALA A 501 3.29 -19.52 25.98
CA ALA A 501 3.84 -18.28 26.53
C ALA A 501 3.49 -18.05 28.02
N LEU A 502 2.71 -18.97 28.64
CA LEU A 502 2.29 -18.87 30.03
C LEU A 502 3.22 -19.69 30.93
N ASP A 503 3.36 -19.23 32.19
CA ASP A 503 3.99 -20.04 33.24
C ASP A 503 3.09 -21.23 33.62
N THR A 504 3.66 -22.28 34.14
CA THR A 504 2.98 -23.56 34.46
C THR A 504 1.78 -23.38 35.39
N ALA A 505 1.90 -22.50 36.39
CA ALA A 505 0.82 -22.27 37.37
C ALA A 505 -0.37 -21.54 36.73
N THR A 506 -0.10 -20.53 35.88
CA THR A 506 -1.14 -19.80 35.14
C THR A 506 -1.80 -20.67 34.07
N ASP A 507 -1.03 -21.49 33.36
CA ASP A 507 -1.55 -22.46 32.39
C ASP A 507 -2.52 -23.46 33.05
N LEU A 508 -2.17 -24.01 34.22
CA LEU A 508 -3.03 -24.95 34.94
C LEU A 508 -4.35 -24.27 35.38
N ARG A 509 -4.28 -23.07 35.97
CA ARG A 509 -5.47 -22.32 36.42
C ARG A 509 -6.38 -21.96 35.23
N LEU A 510 -5.77 -21.54 34.11
CA LEU A 510 -6.51 -21.20 32.90
C LEU A 510 -7.27 -22.41 32.35
N ARG A 511 -6.61 -23.58 32.27
CA ARG A 511 -7.27 -24.83 31.81
C ARG A 511 -8.40 -25.27 32.73
N GLN A 512 -8.22 -25.16 34.03
CA GLN A 512 -9.29 -25.41 35.00
C GLN A 512 -10.47 -24.41 34.86
N ALA A 513 -10.19 -23.14 34.53
CA ALA A 513 -11.23 -22.17 34.25
C ALA A 513 -11.95 -22.47 32.92
N LEU A 514 -11.21 -22.89 31.90
CA LEU A 514 -11.76 -23.24 30.57
C LEU A 514 -12.65 -24.50 30.61
N SER A 515 -12.38 -25.48 31.51
CA SER A 515 -13.24 -26.66 31.64
C SER A 515 -14.67 -26.35 32.12
N ASN A 516 -14.88 -25.17 32.72
CA ASN A 516 -16.22 -24.69 33.09
C ASN A 516 -16.94 -23.88 31.98
N VAL A 517 -16.28 -23.67 30.84
CA VAL A 517 -16.86 -22.97 29.71
C VAL A 517 -17.60 -23.98 28.82
N SER A 518 -18.90 -23.74 28.62
CA SER A 518 -19.74 -24.61 27.78
C SER A 518 -19.43 -24.38 26.28
N ALA A 519 -18.25 -24.79 25.81
CA ALA A 519 -17.84 -24.71 24.41
C ALA A 519 -16.98 -25.92 24.05
N THR A 520 -17.08 -26.35 22.81
CA THR A 520 -16.18 -27.37 22.25
C THR A 520 -14.82 -26.75 21.99
N SER A 521 -13.74 -27.43 22.37
CA SER A 521 -12.40 -26.85 22.27
C SER A 521 -11.48 -27.66 21.37
N LEU A 522 -10.78 -26.99 20.44
CA LEU A 522 -9.62 -27.54 19.74
C LEU A 522 -8.36 -26.90 20.30
N ILE A 523 -7.49 -27.70 20.90
CA ILE A 523 -6.24 -27.24 21.51
C ILE A 523 -5.07 -27.79 20.69
N ILE A 524 -4.39 -26.93 19.97
CA ILE A 524 -3.11 -27.25 19.32
C ILE A 524 -2.01 -27.03 20.35
N THR A 525 -1.23 -28.04 20.65
CA THR A 525 -0.14 -27.94 21.64
C THR A 525 1.04 -28.83 21.29
N GLN A 526 2.19 -28.51 21.86
CA GLN A 526 3.37 -29.37 21.87
C GLN A 526 3.61 -29.99 23.26
N ARG A 527 2.87 -29.52 24.30
CA ARG A 527 3.06 -29.96 25.69
C ARG A 527 2.07 -31.07 26.04
N ILE A 528 2.57 -32.20 26.52
CA ILE A 528 1.76 -33.29 27.03
C ILE A 528 0.87 -32.83 28.20
N SER A 529 1.42 -32.01 29.10
CA SER A 529 0.67 -31.43 30.21
C SER A 529 -0.60 -30.71 29.78
N SER A 530 -0.60 -30.09 28.60
CA SER A 530 -1.78 -29.41 28.04
C SER A 530 -2.74 -30.35 27.31
N ALA A 531 -2.28 -31.48 26.79
CA ALA A 531 -3.11 -32.46 26.08
C ALA A 531 -3.75 -33.50 27.03
N ARG A 532 -3.11 -33.78 28.17
CA ARG A 532 -3.47 -34.91 29.05
C ARG A 532 -4.90 -34.90 29.55
N THR A 533 -5.52 -33.74 29.70
CA THR A 533 -6.88 -33.56 30.22
C THR A 533 -7.93 -33.47 29.10
N ALA A 534 -7.55 -33.61 27.85
CA ALA A 534 -8.46 -33.60 26.73
C ALA A 534 -9.25 -34.92 26.63
N ASP A 535 -10.51 -34.84 26.18
CA ASP A 535 -11.36 -36.01 25.98
C ASP A 535 -10.84 -36.89 24.84
N ILE A 536 -10.26 -36.23 23.82
CA ILE A 536 -9.64 -36.90 22.67
C ILE A 536 -8.29 -36.23 22.38
N ILE A 537 -7.26 -37.03 22.26
CA ILE A 537 -5.94 -36.59 21.79
C ILE A 537 -5.72 -37.15 20.40
N VAL A 538 -5.36 -36.30 19.45
CA VAL A 538 -4.99 -36.65 18.08
C VAL A 538 -3.48 -36.45 17.95
N VAL A 539 -2.74 -37.52 17.70
CA VAL A 539 -1.30 -37.49 17.50
C VAL A 539 -0.99 -37.33 16.01
N LEU A 540 -0.38 -36.19 15.67
CA LEU A 540 -0.05 -35.85 14.29
C LEU A 540 1.45 -36.02 14.05
N ASP A 541 1.81 -36.85 13.10
CA ASP A 541 3.18 -37.03 12.65
C ASP A 541 3.28 -36.98 11.13
N HIS A 542 4.21 -36.15 10.61
CA HIS A 542 4.39 -35.91 9.16
C HIS A 542 3.08 -35.69 8.40
N GLY A 543 2.17 -34.90 8.98
CA GLY A 543 0.88 -34.55 8.37
C GLY A 543 -0.21 -35.61 8.47
N ARG A 544 0.06 -36.77 9.08
CA ARG A 544 -0.89 -37.87 9.25
C ARG A 544 -1.28 -38.10 10.70
N VAL A 545 -2.49 -38.61 10.94
CA VAL A 545 -2.90 -39.07 12.26
C VAL A 545 -2.29 -40.45 12.51
N VAL A 546 -1.40 -40.53 13.52
CA VAL A 546 -0.71 -41.79 13.89
C VAL A 546 -1.25 -42.37 15.21
N GLY A 547 -2.16 -41.68 15.88
CA GLY A 547 -2.84 -42.17 17.08
C GLY A 547 -4.00 -41.26 17.46
N GLN A 548 -5.07 -41.83 18.00
CA GLN A 548 -6.23 -41.11 18.52
C GLN A 548 -6.78 -41.86 19.73
N GLY A 549 -7.10 -41.17 20.81
CA GLY A 549 -7.66 -41.74 22.04
C GLY A 549 -7.43 -40.85 23.25
N THR A 550 -7.65 -41.36 24.44
CA THR A 550 -7.31 -40.70 25.70
C THR A 550 -5.80 -40.78 26.00
N HIS A 551 -5.34 -40.03 26.98
CA HIS A 551 -3.93 -40.10 27.43
C HIS A 551 -3.49 -41.52 27.75
N ASP A 552 -4.28 -42.28 28.53
CA ASP A 552 -3.96 -43.60 28.98
C ASP A 552 -3.97 -44.62 27.80
N ASP A 553 -4.93 -44.48 26.88
CA ASP A 553 -4.96 -45.31 25.66
C ASP A 553 -3.74 -45.09 24.80
N LEU A 554 -3.32 -43.85 24.59
CA LEU A 554 -2.17 -43.52 23.74
C LEU A 554 -0.83 -43.88 24.40
N MET A 555 -0.74 -43.80 25.71
CA MET A 555 0.44 -44.30 26.44
C MET A 555 0.60 -45.80 26.26
N ALA A 556 -0.49 -46.54 26.12
CA ALA A 556 -0.45 -48.00 25.88
C ALA A 556 -0.24 -48.35 24.40
N THR A 557 -0.85 -47.63 23.46
CA THR A 557 -0.96 -48.05 22.06
C THR A 557 -0.09 -47.29 21.08
N SER A 558 0.28 -46.00 21.36
CA SER A 558 1.03 -45.15 20.42
C SER A 558 2.49 -45.00 20.82
N PRO A 559 3.44 -45.57 20.07
CA PRO A 559 4.87 -45.38 20.32
C PRO A 559 5.29 -43.92 20.21
N VAL A 560 4.77 -43.19 19.21
CA VAL A 560 5.06 -41.76 18.98
C VAL A 560 4.61 -40.91 20.16
N TYR A 561 3.38 -41.14 20.67
CA TYR A 561 2.88 -40.40 21.82
C TYR A 561 3.70 -40.64 23.09
N ARG A 562 4.08 -41.91 23.31
CA ARG A 562 4.91 -42.31 24.45
C ARG A 562 6.28 -41.63 24.39
N GLU A 563 6.93 -41.64 23.24
CA GLU A 563 8.23 -40.98 23.04
C GLU A 563 8.15 -39.48 23.39
N ILE A 564 7.11 -38.77 22.90
CA ILE A 564 6.89 -37.36 23.22
C ILE A 564 6.67 -37.18 24.74
N ALA A 565 5.89 -38.06 25.37
CA ALA A 565 5.57 -37.99 26.80
C ALA A 565 6.81 -38.23 27.68
N GLU A 566 7.59 -39.25 27.39
CA GLU A 566 8.81 -39.59 28.12
C GLU A 566 9.90 -38.53 27.97
N SER A 567 10.06 -37.98 26.77
CA SER A 567 11.00 -36.87 26.51
C SER A 567 10.69 -35.64 27.36
N GLN A 568 9.39 -35.29 27.50
CA GLN A 568 8.98 -34.11 28.30
C GLN A 568 9.03 -34.38 29.80
N ALA A 569 8.68 -35.58 30.26
CA ALA A 569 8.78 -35.93 31.67
C ALA A 569 10.24 -35.87 32.17
N THR A 570 11.21 -36.23 31.33
CA THR A 570 12.64 -36.11 31.65
C THR A 570 13.09 -34.66 31.77
N GLN A 571 12.53 -33.75 30.95
CA GLN A 571 12.83 -32.32 31.02
C GLN A 571 12.19 -31.59 32.23
N GLU A 572 11.04 -32.04 32.71
CA GLU A 572 10.38 -31.50 33.91
C GLU A 572 11.05 -32.01 35.23
N ALA A 573 11.79 -33.08 35.18
CA ALA A 573 12.50 -33.66 36.34
C ALA A 573 13.94 -33.12 36.54
N LEU A 574 14.50 -32.40 35.58
CA LEU A 574 15.78 -31.67 35.62
C LEU A 574 15.60 -30.20 35.98
#